data_2ed1e2b94f1ec5ad31a62866f0325a04
#
_entry.id   2ed1e2b94f1ec5ad31a62866f0325a04
#
_cell.length_a   1.000
_cell.length_b   1.000
_cell.length_c   1.000
_cell.angle_alpha   90.00
_cell.angle_beta   90.00
_cell.angle_gamma   90.00
#
_symmetry.space_group_name_H-M   'P 1'
#
loop_
_entity.id
_entity.type
_entity.pdbx_description
1 polymer ?
#
loop_
_entity_poly.entity_id
_entity_poly.type
_entity_poly.pdbx_seq_one_letter_code
_entity_poly.pdbx_strand_id
1 'polypeptide(L)'
;MLQSLAIKNFALIEDIKIHFSKGFTIITGETGSGKSILLDALALVLGRRADLSALRNPEEKCVVEAEFAIASYGLADFFQQEELDYEPLTIIRREILPSGKSRAFVNDSPVTLDVLSSLGKTLIDIHSQHDTQQLSEEDFQFFLIDSLAENTSLLEEYQAALKVYKGESKKLQELKTFQENTQKEHDYNTFVLSELQEIELEEGMQEELEDFYNQASNSETIRDNLTEAANLLAEEEQGIMTQMRDLSSLFSTLSSYSPQYRELYERIDAAYIELDDLSREVYDLAENVEFDPKKFARAQKKLQKLYDLQKKHKVSTVSELILIKEALEEKVSQMENIEGDIEIAQKEVEKAFQTLSTLAQKLHKVREKVIPTLTKSLQDSLKDLGMPNAQFQISLTPTEHYQAKGNDSLSFLFSANKGGNFGVLKKTASGGELSRIMLTIKHILATKIALPTIIFDEIDTGVSGEIAHKMGEIMKQMSQSRQVFAISHLPQVASKGDVHIKIYKTDIAGRTTTQFQELSPEQRIEEIAQMLGGKDITDSARAHAKELLKI
;
A
#
# COMPACT_ATOMS: atom_id res chain seq x y z
N MET A 1 -5.38 -9.12 -33.62
CA MET A 1 -4.66 -9.05 -34.91
C MET A 1 -5.13 -7.81 -35.65
N LEU A 2 -4.21 -6.96 -36.08
CA LEU A 2 -4.52 -5.75 -36.86
C LEU A 2 -5.11 -6.14 -38.22
N GLN A 3 -6.30 -5.65 -38.53
CA GLN A 3 -7.00 -5.94 -39.81
C GLN A 3 -6.87 -4.79 -40.80
N SER A 4 -7.04 -3.55 -40.34
CA SER A 4 -6.88 -2.38 -41.18
C SER A 4 -6.39 -1.17 -40.40
N LEU A 5 -5.78 -0.23 -41.11
CA LEU A 5 -5.38 1.08 -40.61
C LEU A 5 -5.81 2.15 -41.62
N ALA A 6 -6.65 3.06 -41.18
CA ALA A 6 -7.05 4.22 -41.94
C ALA A 6 -6.40 5.47 -41.33
N ILE A 7 -5.80 6.30 -42.18
CA ILE A 7 -5.06 7.49 -41.77
C ILE A 7 -5.56 8.66 -42.65
N LYS A 8 -6.02 9.72 -42.01
CA LYS A 8 -6.49 10.93 -42.70
C LYS A 8 -5.84 12.18 -42.07
N ASN A 9 -5.29 13.04 -42.93
CA ASN A 9 -4.68 14.31 -42.59
C ASN A 9 -3.54 14.19 -41.54
N PHE A 10 -2.63 13.24 -41.75
CA PHE A 10 -1.51 12.98 -40.83
C PHE A 10 -0.14 13.05 -41.54
N ALA A 11 0.71 13.96 -41.12
CA ALA A 11 2.04 14.19 -41.68
C ALA A 11 2.04 14.35 -43.22
N LEU A 12 2.62 13.41 -43.97
CA LEU A 12 2.61 13.39 -45.43
C LEU A 12 1.45 12.57 -46.03
N ILE A 13 0.59 12.01 -45.19
CA ILE A 13 -0.57 11.21 -45.62
C ILE A 13 -1.80 12.08 -45.66
N GLU A 14 -2.49 12.10 -46.83
CA GLU A 14 -3.75 12.81 -47.00
C GLU A 14 -4.95 11.99 -46.60
N ASP A 15 -5.15 10.84 -47.22
CA ASP A 15 -6.18 9.87 -46.91
C ASP A 15 -5.77 8.50 -47.46
N ILE A 16 -5.67 7.49 -46.58
CA ILE A 16 -5.32 6.14 -46.98
C ILE A 16 -5.96 5.11 -46.05
N LYS A 17 -6.36 3.97 -46.60
CA LYS A 17 -6.75 2.78 -45.86
C LYS A 17 -5.90 1.60 -46.32
N ILE A 18 -5.24 0.95 -45.37
CA ILE A 18 -4.36 -0.21 -45.60
C ILE A 18 -5.02 -1.42 -44.94
N HIS A 19 -5.11 -2.53 -45.65
CA HIS A 19 -5.55 -3.81 -45.11
C HIS A 19 -4.35 -4.72 -44.84
N PHE A 20 -4.42 -5.48 -43.74
CA PHE A 20 -3.35 -6.35 -43.33
C PHE A 20 -3.83 -7.78 -43.20
N SER A 21 -3.02 -8.70 -43.72
CA SER A 21 -3.28 -10.13 -43.67
C SER A 21 -2.55 -10.79 -42.49
N LYS A 22 -2.92 -12.03 -42.18
CA LYS A 22 -2.15 -12.90 -41.29
C LYS A 22 -0.79 -13.20 -41.91
N GLY A 23 0.17 -13.56 -41.05
CA GLY A 23 1.48 -13.99 -41.50
C GLY A 23 2.54 -12.91 -41.38
N PHE A 24 3.52 -12.94 -42.25
CA PHE A 24 4.67 -12.05 -42.25
C PHE A 24 4.53 -10.97 -43.34
N THR A 25 4.29 -9.74 -42.91
CA THR A 25 4.23 -8.57 -43.81
C THR A 25 5.55 -7.82 -43.75
N ILE A 26 6.14 -7.60 -44.91
CA ILE A 26 7.33 -6.76 -45.09
C ILE A 26 6.91 -5.38 -45.58
N ILE A 27 7.56 -4.37 -45.03
CA ILE A 27 7.38 -2.98 -45.40
C ILE A 27 8.73 -2.43 -45.85
N THR A 28 8.83 -2.04 -47.13
CA THR A 28 10.03 -1.43 -47.71
C THR A 28 9.74 -0.01 -48.17
N GLY A 29 10.78 0.76 -48.42
CA GLY A 29 10.69 2.13 -48.95
C GLY A 29 11.98 2.91 -48.71
N GLU A 30 12.21 3.98 -49.48
CA GLU A 30 13.38 4.83 -49.32
C GLU A 30 13.41 5.50 -47.93
N THR A 31 14.63 5.89 -47.48
CA THR A 31 14.81 6.63 -46.23
C THR A 31 14.00 7.93 -46.28
N GLY A 32 13.15 8.18 -45.25
CA GLY A 32 12.26 9.33 -45.25
C GLY A 32 11.00 9.18 -46.10
N SER A 33 10.70 7.99 -46.67
CA SER A 33 9.51 7.78 -47.50
C SER A 33 8.18 7.78 -46.73
N GLY A 34 8.23 7.68 -45.42
CA GLY A 34 7.01 7.62 -44.59
C GLY A 34 6.87 6.35 -43.74
N LYS A 35 7.93 5.50 -43.67
CA LYS A 35 7.95 4.33 -42.79
C LYS A 35 7.71 4.71 -41.32
N SER A 36 8.41 5.74 -40.83
CA SER A 36 8.21 6.27 -39.49
C SER A 36 6.81 6.87 -39.27
N ILE A 37 6.19 7.44 -40.36
CA ILE A 37 4.83 8.01 -40.29
C ILE A 37 3.80 6.91 -40.00
N LEU A 38 3.97 5.71 -40.58
CA LEU A 38 3.11 4.56 -40.30
C LEU A 38 3.20 4.15 -38.82
N LEU A 39 4.43 4.07 -38.29
CA LEU A 39 4.64 3.73 -36.88
C LEU A 39 4.12 4.80 -35.94
N ASP A 40 4.30 6.08 -36.29
CA ASP A 40 3.77 7.18 -35.49
C ASP A 40 2.22 7.19 -35.48
N ALA A 41 1.59 6.85 -36.61
CA ALA A 41 0.12 6.70 -36.69
C ALA A 41 -0.36 5.51 -35.82
N LEU A 42 0.33 4.36 -35.88
CA LEU A 42 0.05 3.22 -35.00
C LEU A 42 0.29 3.58 -33.53
N ALA A 43 1.39 4.21 -33.19
CA ALA A 43 1.68 4.64 -31.82
C ALA A 43 0.60 5.61 -31.30
N LEU A 44 0.06 6.47 -32.17
CA LEU A 44 -1.02 7.40 -31.82
C LEU A 44 -2.30 6.65 -31.41
N VAL A 45 -2.74 5.65 -32.18
CA VAL A 45 -3.92 4.84 -31.83
C VAL A 45 -3.68 3.94 -30.63
N LEU A 46 -2.42 3.61 -30.32
CA LEU A 46 -2.03 2.82 -29.14
C LEU A 46 -1.81 3.69 -27.88
N GLY A 47 -2.22 4.97 -27.89
CA GLY A 47 -2.23 5.80 -26.67
C GLY A 47 -1.08 6.81 -26.55
N ARG A 48 -0.17 6.91 -27.52
CA ARG A 48 0.87 7.96 -27.51
C ARG A 48 0.25 9.36 -27.53
N ARG A 49 0.87 10.33 -26.87
CA ARG A 49 0.41 11.73 -26.89
C ARG A 49 0.49 12.30 -28.31
N ALA A 50 -0.55 13.03 -28.68
CA ALA A 50 -0.63 13.69 -29.98
C ALA A 50 0.26 14.94 -30.02
N ASP A 51 0.90 15.19 -31.18
CA ASP A 51 1.61 16.41 -31.48
C ASP A 51 0.87 17.15 -32.60
N LEU A 52 0.65 18.44 -32.45
CA LEU A 52 0.00 19.30 -33.47
C LEU A 52 0.83 19.40 -34.75
N SER A 53 2.15 19.28 -34.67
CA SER A 53 3.03 19.27 -35.84
C SER A 53 2.76 18.09 -36.79
N ALA A 54 2.02 17.08 -36.33
CA ALA A 54 1.63 15.93 -37.14
C ALA A 54 0.45 16.20 -38.09
N LEU A 55 -0.25 17.33 -37.97
CA LEU A 55 -1.31 17.70 -38.91
C LEU A 55 -0.75 18.10 -40.28
N ARG A 56 -1.21 17.43 -41.36
CA ARG A 56 -0.85 17.82 -42.74
C ARG A 56 -1.47 19.16 -43.11
N ASN A 57 -2.77 19.31 -42.87
CA ASN A 57 -3.53 20.55 -43.00
C ASN A 57 -3.95 21.02 -41.59
N PRO A 58 -3.43 22.15 -41.09
CA PRO A 58 -3.76 22.63 -39.75
C PRO A 58 -5.25 23.04 -39.58
N GLU A 59 -5.97 23.26 -40.65
CA GLU A 59 -7.40 23.65 -40.60
C GLU A 59 -8.35 22.46 -40.53
N GLU A 60 -7.85 21.25 -40.78
CA GLU A 60 -8.66 20.03 -40.79
C GLU A 60 -8.27 19.10 -39.64
N LYS A 61 -9.24 18.30 -39.18
CA LYS A 61 -8.95 17.28 -38.17
C LYS A 61 -8.13 16.13 -38.76
N CYS A 62 -7.17 15.63 -37.97
CA CYS A 62 -6.53 14.35 -38.24
C CYS A 62 -7.36 13.23 -37.64
N VAL A 63 -7.51 12.13 -38.38
CA VAL A 63 -8.15 10.91 -37.90
C VAL A 63 -7.24 9.73 -38.20
N VAL A 64 -6.92 8.94 -37.17
CA VAL A 64 -6.26 7.64 -37.34
C VAL A 64 -7.17 6.58 -36.70
N GLU A 65 -7.47 5.55 -37.46
CA GLU A 65 -8.37 4.48 -37.06
C GLU A 65 -7.75 3.13 -37.38
N ALA A 66 -7.76 2.22 -36.40
CA ALA A 66 -7.25 0.88 -36.55
C ALA A 66 -8.29 -0.15 -36.11
N GLU A 67 -8.50 -1.18 -36.94
CA GLU A 67 -9.40 -2.29 -36.68
C GLU A 67 -8.63 -3.52 -36.20
N PHE A 68 -9.06 -4.10 -35.08
CA PHE A 68 -8.41 -5.26 -34.47
C PHE A 68 -9.39 -6.41 -34.30
N ALA A 69 -9.05 -7.58 -34.84
CA ALA A 69 -9.75 -8.81 -34.50
C ALA A 69 -9.21 -9.35 -33.16
N ILE A 70 -10.01 -9.26 -32.08
CA ILE A 70 -9.61 -9.55 -30.70
C ILE A 70 -10.29 -10.78 -30.11
N ALA A 71 -11.13 -11.48 -30.82
CA ALA A 71 -11.93 -12.61 -30.32
C ALA A 71 -11.11 -13.70 -29.58
N SER A 72 -9.83 -13.87 -29.93
CA SER A 72 -8.93 -14.90 -29.35
C SER A 72 -8.01 -14.38 -28.24
N TYR A 73 -8.20 -13.14 -27.76
CA TYR A 73 -7.22 -12.49 -26.84
C TYR A 73 -7.62 -12.49 -25.37
N GLY A 74 -8.82 -13.00 -25.04
CA GLY A 74 -9.29 -13.06 -23.65
C GLY A 74 -9.47 -11.67 -22.99
N LEU A 75 -9.82 -10.65 -23.80
CA LEU A 75 -9.93 -9.27 -23.32
C LEU A 75 -11.31 -8.90 -22.77
N ALA A 76 -12.25 -9.86 -22.66
CA ALA A 76 -13.60 -9.59 -22.18
C ALA A 76 -13.63 -8.94 -20.78
N ASP A 77 -12.79 -9.44 -19.87
CA ASP A 77 -12.69 -8.90 -18.49
C ASP A 77 -12.14 -7.48 -18.47
N PHE A 78 -11.16 -7.16 -19.33
CA PHE A 78 -10.65 -5.80 -19.48
C PHE A 78 -11.74 -4.83 -19.93
N PHE A 79 -12.51 -5.19 -20.96
CA PHE A 79 -13.60 -4.37 -21.47
C PHE A 79 -14.70 -4.17 -20.41
N GLN A 80 -15.01 -5.19 -19.63
CA GLN A 80 -15.96 -5.09 -18.53
C GLN A 80 -15.47 -4.18 -17.39
N GLN A 81 -14.20 -4.28 -17.01
CA GLN A 81 -13.60 -3.44 -15.96
C GLN A 81 -13.54 -1.96 -16.33
N GLU A 82 -13.30 -1.68 -17.61
CA GLU A 82 -13.23 -0.30 -18.14
C GLU A 82 -14.58 0.22 -18.66
N GLU A 83 -15.67 -0.52 -18.43
CA GLU A 83 -17.04 -0.18 -18.85
C GLU A 83 -17.15 0.08 -20.36
N LEU A 84 -16.44 -0.72 -21.19
CA LEU A 84 -16.41 -0.61 -22.65
C LEU A 84 -17.23 -1.72 -23.32
N ASP A 85 -17.81 -1.42 -24.48
CA ASP A 85 -18.49 -2.41 -25.29
C ASP A 85 -17.47 -3.35 -25.95
N TYR A 86 -17.60 -4.66 -25.66
CA TYR A 86 -16.75 -5.69 -26.26
C TYR A 86 -17.28 -6.11 -27.63
N GLU A 87 -16.46 -5.90 -28.66
CA GLU A 87 -16.72 -6.37 -30.02
C GLU A 87 -15.55 -7.23 -30.51
N PRO A 88 -15.81 -8.41 -31.12
CA PRO A 88 -14.75 -9.26 -31.68
C PRO A 88 -13.88 -8.56 -32.73
N LEU A 89 -14.44 -7.59 -33.44
CA LEU A 89 -13.74 -6.63 -34.30
C LEU A 89 -13.78 -5.26 -33.63
N THR A 90 -12.74 -4.93 -32.91
CA THR A 90 -12.65 -3.69 -32.14
C THR A 90 -12.00 -2.59 -32.95
N ILE A 91 -12.62 -1.43 -32.97
CA ILE A 91 -12.13 -0.23 -33.65
C ILE A 91 -11.53 0.73 -32.62
N ILE A 92 -10.28 1.13 -32.84
CA ILE A 92 -9.62 2.16 -32.05
C ILE A 92 -9.43 3.39 -32.93
N ARG A 93 -9.94 4.53 -32.49
CA ARG A 93 -9.89 5.79 -33.26
C ARG A 93 -9.27 6.91 -32.43
N ARG A 94 -8.36 7.65 -33.07
CA ARG A 94 -7.74 8.87 -32.53
C ARG A 94 -8.10 10.04 -33.43
N GLU A 95 -8.52 11.13 -32.81
CA GLU A 95 -8.77 12.40 -33.51
C GLU A 95 -7.90 13.50 -32.90
N ILE A 96 -7.26 14.30 -33.75
CA ILE A 96 -6.56 15.52 -33.38
C ILE A 96 -7.26 16.67 -34.06
N LEU A 97 -7.80 17.58 -33.26
CA LEU A 97 -8.53 18.75 -33.77
C LEU A 97 -7.55 19.91 -34.08
N PRO A 98 -7.90 20.82 -35.01
CA PRO A 98 -7.12 22.04 -35.27
C PRO A 98 -6.84 22.88 -34.01
N SER A 99 -7.72 22.80 -33.01
CA SER A 99 -7.57 23.47 -31.72
C SER A 99 -6.52 22.84 -30.79
N GLY A 100 -5.86 21.75 -31.19
CA GLY A 100 -4.89 21.01 -30.37
C GLY A 100 -5.53 19.99 -29.43
N LYS A 101 -6.84 19.96 -29.30
CA LYS A 101 -7.53 18.93 -28.51
C LYS A 101 -7.47 17.58 -29.22
N SER A 102 -7.15 16.54 -28.45
CA SER A 102 -7.11 15.16 -28.94
C SER A 102 -8.19 14.33 -28.25
N ARG A 103 -8.83 13.43 -28.99
CA ARG A 103 -9.86 12.51 -28.53
C ARG A 103 -9.47 11.08 -28.86
N ALA A 104 -9.83 10.14 -28.00
CA ALA A 104 -9.61 8.72 -28.19
C ALA A 104 -10.93 7.97 -28.03
N PHE A 105 -11.14 6.95 -28.86
CA PHE A 105 -12.35 6.13 -28.84
C PHE A 105 -11.98 4.66 -29.00
N VAL A 106 -12.70 3.80 -28.29
CA VAL A 106 -12.71 2.35 -28.48
C VAL A 106 -14.15 1.97 -28.80
N ASN A 107 -14.37 1.39 -29.95
CA ASN A 107 -15.72 1.19 -30.56
C ASN A 107 -16.56 2.47 -30.46
N ASP A 108 -17.04 3.26 -30.56
CA ASP A 108 -17.69 4.56 -30.39
C ASP A 108 -17.64 5.16 -28.96
N SER A 109 -17.11 4.44 -27.96
CA SER A 109 -16.98 4.92 -26.60
C SER A 109 -15.74 5.80 -26.41
N PRO A 110 -15.85 7.03 -25.87
CA PRO A 110 -14.70 7.88 -25.59
C PRO A 110 -13.89 7.32 -24.41
N VAL A 111 -12.56 7.26 -24.56
CA VAL A 111 -11.65 6.71 -23.54
C VAL A 111 -10.54 7.67 -23.17
N THR A 112 -9.93 7.46 -22.00
CA THR A 112 -8.71 8.16 -21.59
C THR A 112 -7.49 7.58 -22.30
N LEU A 113 -6.38 8.32 -22.31
CA LEU A 113 -5.13 7.82 -22.89
C LEU A 113 -4.54 6.64 -22.10
N ASP A 114 -4.80 6.57 -20.80
CA ASP A 114 -4.29 5.49 -19.94
C ASP A 114 -5.00 4.17 -20.28
N VAL A 115 -6.32 4.18 -20.42
CA VAL A 115 -7.11 3.03 -20.88
C VAL A 115 -6.66 2.60 -22.27
N LEU A 116 -6.51 3.55 -23.19
CA LEU A 116 -6.05 3.27 -24.54
C LEU A 116 -4.64 2.68 -24.57
N SER A 117 -3.72 3.20 -23.78
CA SER A 117 -2.35 2.69 -23.66
C SER A 117 -2.31 1.27 -23.06
N SER A 118 -3.17 1.01 -22.08
CA SER A 118 -3.30 -0.33 -21.48
C SER A 118 -3.81 -1.35 -22.48
N LEU A 119 -4.87 -1.01 -23.22
CA LEU A 119 -5.38 -1.86 -24.30
C LEU A 119 -4.34 -2.04 -25.41
N GLY A 120 -3.68 -0.96 -25.83
CA GLY A 120 -2.68 -0.97 -26.89
C GLY A 120 -1.53 -1.95 -26.64
N LYS A 121 -1.04 -2.03 -25.42
CA LYS A 121 0.02 -2.97 -25.01
C LYS A 121 -0.38 -4.44 -25.17
N THR A 122 -1.67 -4.76 -25.12
CA THR A 122 -2.18 -6.11 -25.34
C THR A 122 -2.42 -6.45 -26.80
N LEU A 123 -2.49 -5.43 -27.67
CA LEU A 123 -2.82 -5.58 -29.10
C LEU A 123 -1.60 -5.63 -30.01
N ILE A 124 -0.65 -4.75 -29.81
CA ILE A 124 0.58 -4.65 -30.63
C ILE A 124 1.81 -4.45 -29.75
N ASP A 125 2.85 -5.18 -30.06
CA ASP A 125 4.19 -4.97 -29.53
C ASP A 125 5.07 -4.35 -30.65
N ILE A 126 5.35 -3.05 -30.54
CA ILE A 126 6.22 -2.34 -31.47
C ILE A 126 7.64 -2.40 -30.92
N HIS A 127 8.55 -2.92 -31.73
CA HIS A 127 9.96 -2.96 -31.38
C HIS A 127 10.79 -2.12 -32.32
N SER A 128 11.35 -1.04 -31.78
CA SER A 128 12.26 -0.12 -32.45
C SER A 128 13.66 -0.16 -31.84
N GLN A 129 14.62 0.48 -32.51
CA GLN A 129 15.99 0.58 -31.99
C GLN A 129 16.06 1.23 -30.58
N HIS A 130 15.07 2.07 -30.24
CA HIS A 130 15.00 2.70 -28.91
C HIS A 130 14.50 1.74 -27.82
N ASP A 131 13.70 0.74 -28.17
CA ASP A 131 13.10 -0.21 -27.20
C ASP A 131 14.10 -1.27 -26.71
N THR A 132 15.27 -1.37 -27.32
CA THR A 132 16.36 -2.21 -26.80
C THR A 132 16.81 -1.81 -25.40
N GLN A 133 16.46 -0.60 -24.93
CA GLN A 133 16.71 -0.16 -23.55
C GLN A 133 15.93 -0.98 -22.52
N GLN A 134 14.74 -1.46 -22.87
CA GLN A 134 13.89 -2.30 -22.01
C GLN A 134 14.61 -3.59 -21.56
N LEU A 135 15.56 -4.11 -22.36
CA LEU A 135 16.38 -5.28 -22.00
C LEU A 135 17.14 -5.10 -20.68
N SER A 136 17.43 -3.86 -20.30
CA SER A 136 18.14 -3.52 -19.07
C SER A 136 17.22 -3.16 -17.93
N GLU A 137 15.92 -3.10 -18.16
CA GLU A 137 14.92 -2.81 -17.14
C GLU A 137 14.57 -4.08 -16.37
N GLU A 138 14.64 -4.01 -15.06
CA GLU A 138 14.37 -5.14 -14.18
C GLU A 138 12.93 -5.67 -14.38
N ASP A 139 11.99 -4.78 -14.68
CA ASP A 139 10.59 -5.12 -14.95
C ASP A 139 10.45 -6.05 -16.16
N PHE A 140 11.14 -5.75 -17.23
CA PHE A 140 11.14 -6.57 -18.44
C PHE A 140 11.84 -7.91 -18.21
N GLN A 141 12.93 -7.92 -17.44
CA GLN A 141 13.68 -9.14 -17.13
C GLN A 141 12.86 -10.10 -16.27
N PHE A 142 12.14 -9.59 -15.25
CA PHE A 142 11.18 -10.39 -14.49
C PHE A 142 10.03 -10.89 -15.36
N PHE A 143 9.46 -10.02 -16.18
CA PHE A 143 8.41 -10.41 -17.13
C PHE A 143 8.85 -11.57 -18.05
N LEU A 144 10.09 -11.51 -18.55
CA LEU A 144 10.65 -12.59 -19.38
C LEU A 144 10.72 -13.93 -18.64
N ILE A 145 11.25 -13.91 -17.41
CA ILE A 145 11.39 -15.12 -16.58
C ILE A 145 10.01 -15.66 -16.20
N ASP A 146 9.10 -14.79 -15.73
CA ASP A 146 7.77 -15.16 -15.28
C ASP A 146 6.91 -15.71 -16.42
N SER A 147 7.04 -15.14 -17.62
CA SER A 147 6.36 -15.63 -18.80
C SER A 147 6.83 -17.05 -19.21
N LEU A 148 8.12 -17.30 -19.11
CA LEU A 148 8.69 -18.63 -19.41
C LEU A 148 8.37 -19.65 -18.32
N ALA A 149 8.26 -19.20 -17.10
CA ALA A 149 7.90 -20.00 -15.94
C ALA A 149 6.39 -20.31 -15.88
N GLU A 150 5.56 -19.64 -16.72
CA GLU A 150 4.09 -19.76 -16.73
C GLU A 150 3.49 -19.56 -15.32
N ASN A 151 4.05 -18.65 -14.53
CA ASN A 151 3.72 -18.47 -13.13
C ASN A 151 2.79 -17.28 -12.84
N THR A 152 2.04 -16.79 -13.83
CA THR A 152 1.13 -15.64 -13.70
C THR A 152 0.16 -15.79 -12.53
N SER A 153 -0.49 -16.98 -12.41
CA SER A 153 -1.41 -17.24 -11.29
C SER A 153 -0.69 -17.19 -9.92
N LEU A 154 0.52 -17.74 -9.82
CA LEU A 154 1.30 -17.70 -8.59
C LEU A 154 1.72 -16.26 -8.22
N LEU A 155 2.03 -15.45 -9.23
CA LEU A 155 2.36 -14.04 -9.03
C LEU A 155 1.14 -13.24 -8.56
N GLU A 156 -0.04 -13.51 -9.09
CA GLU A 156 -1.29 -12.91 -8.65
C GLU A 156 -1.63 -13.30 -7.20
N GLU A 157 -1.49 -14.59 -6.85
CA GLU A 157 -1.65 -15.06 -5.46
C GLU A 157 -0.66 -14.34 -4.51
N TYR A 158 0.60 -14.21 -4.92
CA TYR A 158 1.61 -13.50 -4.15
C TYR A 158 1.25 -12.01 -3.97
N GLN A 159 0.80 -11.34 -5.03
CA GLN A 159 0.40 -9.93 -4.96
C GLN A 159 -0.81 -9.71 -4.05
N ALA A 160 -1.77 -10.62 -4.08
CA ALA A 160 -2.90 -10.61 -3.16
C ALA A 160 -2.44 -10.77 -1.70
N ALA A 161 -1.54 -11.73 -1.42
CA ALA A 161 -0.96 -11.92 -0.10
C ALA A 161 -0.13 -10.71 0.38
N LEU A 162 0.62 -10.07 -0.51
CA LEU A 162 1.37 -8.84 -0.23
C LEU A 162 0.45 -7.69 0.17
N LYS A 163 -0.69 -7.54 -0.52
CA LYS A 163 -1.70 -6.53 -0.20
C LYS A 163 -2.28 -6.76 1.20
N VAL A 164 -2.60 -8.00 1.54
CA VAL A 164 -3.09 -8.37 2.88
C VAL A 164 -2.03 -8.06 3.93
N TYR A 165 -0.79 -8.52 3.75
CA TYR A 165 0.31 -8.25 4.69
C TYR A 165 0.54 -6.76 4.93
N LYS A 166 0.55 -5.95 3.87
CA LYS A 166 0.70 -4.49 3.98
C LYS A 166 -0.48 -3.85 4.71
N GLY A 167 -1.69 -4.34 4.49
CA GLY A 167 -2.90 -3.87 5.16
C GLY A 167 -2.85 -4.13 6.67
N GLU A 168 -2.56 -5.38 7.07
CA GLU A 168 -2.46 -5.76 8.48
C GLU A 168 -1.28 -5.06 9.18
N SER A 169 -0.14 -4.93 8.50
CA SER A 169 1.02 -4.20 9.04
C SER A 169 0.72 -2.72 9.29
N LYS A 170 -0.03 -2.08 8.40
CA LYS A 170 -0.48 -0.69 8.57
C LYS A 170 -1.42 -0.56 9.76
N LYS A 171 -2.40 -1.44 9.89
CA LYS A 171 -3.34 -1.49 11.01
C LYS A 171 -2.61 -1.65 12.35
N LEU A 172 -1.66 -2.57 12.43
CA LEU A 172 -0.83 -2.76 13.62
C LEU A 172 -0.03 -1.51 13.97
N GLN A 173 0.55 -0.85 12.97
CA GLN A 173 1.31 0.38 13.17
C GLN A 173 0.42 1.53 13.68
N GLU A 174 -0.81 1.65 13.19
CA GLU A 174 -1.79 2.64 13.63
C GLU A 174 -2.17 2.40 15.11
N LEU A 175 -2.44 1.14 15.51
CA LEU A 175 -2.74 0.77 16.89
C LEU A 175 -1.57 1.07 17.83
N LYS A 176 -0.33 0.73 17.45
CA LYS A 176 0.87 1.05 18.24
C LYS A 176 1.09 2.55 18.40
N THR A 177 0.91 3.31 17.34
CA THR A 177 1.05 4.77 17.40
C THR A 177 -0.02 5.40 18.30
N PHE A 178 -1.23 4.86 18.27
CA PHE A 178 -2.30 5.29 19.18
C PHE A 178 -1.95 4.96 20.65
N GLN A 179 -1.48 3.74 20.93
CA GLN A 179 -1.03 3.33 22.25
C GLN A 179 0.09 4.25 22.78
N GLU A 180 1.13 4.50 21.98
CA GLU A 180 2.26 5.37 22.36
C GLU A 180 1.83 6.80 22.70
N ASN A 181 0.90 7.35 21.92
CA ASN A 181 0.38 8.70 22.13
C ASN A 181 -0.48 8.81 23.40
N THR A 182 -1.15 7.73 23.79
CA THR A 182 -2.11 7.72 24.91
C THR A 182 -1.49 7.20 26.21
N GLN A 183 -0.30 6.59 26.16
CA GLN A 183 0.32 5.93 27.32
C GLN A 183 0.50 6.85 28.52
N LYS A 184 0.95 8.10 28.33
CA LYS A 184 1.15 9.06 29.42
C LYS A 184 -0.16 9.44 30.10
N GLU A 185 -1.22 9.57 29.32
CA GLU A 185 -2.56 9.86 29.84
C GLU A 185 -3.14 8.65 30.58
N HIS A 186 -2.88 7.45 30.08
CA HIS A 186 -3.27 6.20 30.74
C HIS A 186 -2.60 6.04 32.10
N ASP A 187 -1.28 6.20 32.20
CA ASP A 187 -0.54 6.10 33.47
C ASP A 187 -1.07 7.08 34.51
N TYR A 188 -1.36 8.31 34.10
CA TYR A 188 -1.96 9.33 34.96
C TYR A 188 -3.37 8.93 35.40
N ASN A 189 -4.23 8.49 34.49
CA ASN A 189 -5.61 8.09 34.79
C ASN A 189 -5.65 6.87 35.71
N THR A 190 -4.78 5.89 35.51
CA THR A 190 -4.66 4.71 36.37
C THR A 190 -4.24 5.09 37.78
N PHE A 191 -3.27 6.00 37.92
CA PHE A 191 -2.86 6.50 39.23
C PHE A 191 -4.01 7.22 39.94
N VAL A 192 -4.70 8.13 39.26
CA VAL A 192 -5.83 8.87 39.83
C VAL A 192 -7.00 7.94 40.18
N LEU A 193 -7.28 6.93 39.35
CA LEU A 193 -8.31 5.95 39.62
C LEU A 193 -7.99 5.12 40.88
N SER A 194 -6.73 4.71 41.04
CA SER A 194 -6.30 3.95 42.23
C SER A 194 -6.52 4.72 43.54
N GLU A 195 -6.29 6.06 43.53
CA GLU A 195 -6.56 6.91 44.69
C GLU A 195 -8.06 7.00 45.02
N LEU A 196 -8.93 7.06 44.01
CA LEU A 196 -10.38 7.07 44.19
C LEU A 196 -10.92 5.72 44.66
N GLN A 197 -10.27 4.61 44.30
CA GLN A 197 -10.64 3.26 44.71
C GLN A 197 -10.19 2.92 46.14
N GLU A 198 -9.26 3.68 46.75
CA GLU A 198 -8.88 3.50 48.14
C GLU A 198 -10.00 3.80 49.15
N ILE A 199 -11.06 4.49 48.72
CA ILE A 199 -12.27 4.73 49.49
C ILE A 199 -13.46 4.15 48.73
N GLU A 200 -14.26 3.35 49.41
CA GLU A 200 -15.58 2.96 48.90
C GLU A 200 -16.46 4.21 48.90
N LEU A 201 -16.61 4.83 47.71
CA LEU A 201 -17.47 6.00 47.52
C LEU A 201 -18.91 5.53 47.32
N GLU A 202 -19.81 5.99 48.21
CA GLU A 202 -21.23 5.72 48.16
C GLU A 202 -22.02 7.02 48.29
N GLU A 203 -23.19 7.12 47.63
CA GLU A 203 -24.05 8.28 47.77
C GLU A 203 -24.52 8.43 49.22
N GLY A 204 -24.51 9.68 49.76
CA GLY A 204 -24.89 9.96 51.15
C GLY A 204 -23.82 9.70 52.20
N MET A 205 -22.68 9.09 51.83
CA MET A 205 -21.60 8.72 52.74
C MET A 205 -20.99 9.94 53.47
N GLN A 206 -20.91 11.06 52.79
CA GLN A 206 -20.35 12.29 53.39
C GLN A 206 -21.23 12.78 54.55
N GLU A 207 -22.50 12.91 54.31
CA GLU A 207 -23.48 13.35 55.27
C GLU A 207 -23.52 12.43 56.51
N GLU A 208 -23.52 11.11 56.27
CA GLU A 208 -23.46 10.11 57.36
C GLU A 208 -22.19 10.23 58.19
N LEU A 209 -21.03 10.44 57.56
CA LEU A 209 -19.75 10.59 58.24
C LEU A 209 -19.68 11.93 59.02
N GLU A 210 -20.20 12.99 58.43
CA GLU A 210 -20.24 14.31 59.07
C GLU A 210 -21.16 14.32 60.28
N ASP A 211 -22.35 13.73 60.19
CA ASP A 211 -23.30 13.58 61.31
C ASP A 211 -22.69 12.74 62.42
N PHE A 212 -22.09 11.58 62.09
CA PHE A 212 -21.40 10.74 63.05
C PHE A 212 -20.23 11.48 63.75
N TYR A 213 -19.41 12.21 62.94
CA TYR A 213 -18.27 12.98 63.47
C TYR A 213 -18.74 14.04 64.44
N ASN A 214 -19.79 14.79 64.11
CA ASN A 214 -20.34 15.86 64.94
C ASN A 214 -20.92 15.30 66.25
N GLN A 215 -21.66 14.17 66.18
CA GLN A 215 -22.22 13.54 67.37
C GLN A 215 -21.11 12.96 68.26
N ALA A 216 -20.12 12.25 67.69
CA ALA A 216 -19.03 11.68 68.43
C ALA A 216 -18.08 12.71 69.05
N SER A 217 -17.82 13.81 68.35
CA SER A 217 -17.02 14.93 68.90
C SER A 217 -17.71 15.63 70.06
N ASN A 218 -19.04 15.77 69.97
CA ASN A 218 -19.81 16.31 71.10
C ASN A 218 -19.74 15.34 72.29
N SER A 219 -19.93 14.03 72.05
CA SER A 219 -19.84 13.00 73.10
C SER A 219 -18.47 12.97 73.79
N GLU A 220 -17.37 13.10 73.02
CA GLU A 220 -16.03 13.21 73.56
C GLU A 220 -15.90 14.41 74.54
N THR A 221 -16.33 15.60 74.09
CA THR A 221 -16.29 16.82 74.91
C THR A 221 -17.14 16.71 76.16
N ILE A 222 -18.36 16.14 76.03
CA ILE A 222 -19.27 15.90 77.19
C ILE A 222 -18.60 14.93 78.18
N ARG A 223 -18.07 13.82 77.71
CA ARG A 223 -17.39 12.81 78.56
C ARG A 223 -16.22 13.41 79.31
N ASP A 224 -15.36 14.16 78.63
CA ASP A 224 -14.15 14.74 79.23
C ASP A 224 -14.53 15.78 80.32
N ASN A 225 -15.53 16.62 80.05
CA ASN A 225 -16.03 17.59 81.03
C ASN A 225 -16.71 16.90 82.23
N LEU A 226 -17.53 15.84 82.03
CA LEU A 226 -18.16 15.09 83.12
C LEU A 226 -17.11 14.34 83.95
N THR A 227 -16.09 13.76 83.30
CA THR A 227 -14.97 13.09 83.96
C THR A 227 -14.16 14.08 84.84
N GLU A 228 -13.90 15.26 84.32
CA GLU A 228 -13.25 16.32 85.10
C GLU A 228 -14.10 16.77 86.29
N ALA A 229 -15.41 16.99 86.08
CA ALA A 229 -16.34 17.31 87.13
C ALA A 229 -16.42 16.19 88.23
N ALA A 230 -16.51 14.92 87.82
CA ALA A 230 -16.49 13.78 88.76
C ALA A 230 -15.19 13.76 89.58
N ASN A 231 -14.04 14.00 88.94
CA ASN A 231 -12.74 14.08 89.65
C ASN A 231 -12.71 15.19 90.66
N LEU A 232 -13.19 16.39 90.29
CA LEU A 232 -13.24 17.57 91.21
C LEU A 232 -14.11 17.27 92.44
N LEU A 233 -15.21 16.55 92.27
CA LEU A 233 -16.11 16.17 93.37
C LEU A 233 -15.50 15.07 94.26
N ALA A 234 -14.91 14.00 93.67
CA ALA A 234 -14.58 12.76 94.38
C ALA A 234 -13.10 12.54 94.70
N GLU A 235 -12.15 13.44 94.36
CA GLU A 235 -10.71 13.26 94.59
C GLU A 235 -10.40 13.02 96.08
N GLU A 236 -9.63 11.97 96.36
CA GLU A 236 -9.47 11.46 97.73
C GLU A 236 -8.82 12.48 98.74
N GLU A 237 -7.89 13.31 98.28
CA GLU A 237 -7.16 14.29 99.14
C GLU A 237 -7.67 15.74 99.06
N GLN A 238 -8.21 16.16 97.87
CA GLN A 238 -8.61 17.54 97.62
C GLN A 238 -10.02 17.72 97.07
N GLY A 239 -10.74 16.64 96.92
CA GLY A 239 -12.09 16.68 96.38
C GLY A 239 -13.08 17.38 97.32
N ILE A 240 -14.09 18.03 96.69
CA ILE A 240 -15.11 18.81 97.38
C ILE A 240 -15.81 17.97 98.44
N MET A 241 -16.10 16.69 98.14
CA MET A 241 -16.72 15.76 99.06
C MET A 241 -15.86 15.49 100.32
N THR A 242 -14.58 15.36 100.15
CA THR A 242 -13.63 15.18 101.31
C THR A 242 -13.63 16.44 102.16
N GLN A 243 -13.49 17.61 101.58
CA GLN A 243 -13.53 18.88 102.31
C GLN A 243 -14.86 19.14 103.01
N MET A 244 -15.98 18.83 102.37
CA MET A 244 -17.29 18.97 103.04
C MET A 244 -17.48 17.93 104.18
N ARG A 245 -16.98 16.76 104.09
CA ARG A 245 -16.98 15.76 105.15
C ARG A 245 -16.15 16.25 106.38
N ASP A 246 -14.98 16.80 106.14
CA ASP A 246 -14.16 17.39 107.18
C ASP A 246 -14.84 18.55 107.88
N LEU A 247 -15.48 19.48 107.06
CA LEU A 247 -16.24 20.55 107.59
C LEU A 247 -17.45 20.10 108.45
N SER A 248 -18.23 19.11 107.95
CA SER A 248 -19.36 18.51 108.71
C SER A 248 -18.85 17.88 110.02
N SER A 249 -17.72 17.18 110.02
CA SER A 249 -17.09 16.62 111.27
C SER A 249 -16.74 17.71 112.28
N LEU A 250 -16.08 18.78 111.84
CA LEU A 250 -15.76 19.91 112.73
C LEU A 250 -16.99 20.53 113.36
N PHE A 251 -18.04 20.79 112.54
CA PHE A 251 -19.31 21.40 113.05
C PHE A 251 -20.15 20.42 113.90
N SER A 252 -20.09 19.10 113.63
CA SER A 252 -20.66 18.07 114.50
C SER A 252 -20.15 18.19 115.90
N THR A 253 -18.83 18.41 116.12
CA THR A 253 -18.25 18.63 117.41
C THR A 253 -18.72 19.90 118.07
N LEU A 254 -18.84 21.00 117.28
CA LEU A 254 -19.27 22.30 117.75
C LEU A 254 -20.79 22.32 118.08
N SER A 255 -21.60 21.51 117.48
CA SER A 255 -23.08 21.46 117.67
C SER A 255 -23.49 21.17 119.07
N SER A 256 -22.62 20.59 119.94
CA SER A 256 -22.86 20.35 121.38
C SER A 256 -22.76 21.58 122.22
N TYR A 257 -22.13 22.67 121.72
CA TYR A 257 -21.83 23.86 122.49
C TYR A 257 -22.85 25.01 122.42
N SER A 258 -23.66 25.14 121.30
CA SER A 258 -24.64 26.20 121.12
C SER A 258 -25.71 25.82 120.09
N PRO A 259 -26.96 26.23 120.27
CA PRO A 259 -28.01 26.04 119.29
C PRO A 259 -27.68 26.61 117.86
N GLN A 260 -26.95 27.77 117.87
CA GLN A 260 -26.50 28.37 116.60
C GLN A 260 -25.57 27.50 115.82
N TYR A 261 -24.61 26.75 116.51
CA TYR A 261 -23.68 25.86 115.89
C TYR A 261 -24.37 24.59 115.43
N ARG A 262 -25.44 24.14 116.10
CA ARG A 262 -26.29 23.03 115.63
C ARG A 262 -27.04 23.34 114.34
N GLU A 263 -27.58 24.54 114.24
CA GLU A 263 -28.25 24.99 113.01
C GLU A 263 -27.27 25.02 111.82
N LEU A 264 -26.05 25.50 112.03
CA LEU A 264 -24.99 25.46 111.01
C LEU A 264 -24.55 24.03 110.66
N TYR A 265 -24.45 23.14 111.60
CA TYR A 265 -24.14 21.74 111.37
C TYR A 265 -25.24 21.09 110.55
N GLU A 266 -26.52 21.25 110.88
CA GLU A 266 -27.66 20.72 110.12
C GLU A 266 -27.69 21.23 108.67
N ARG A 267 -27.32 22.46 108.43
CA ARG A 267 -27.19 22.99 107.05
C ARG A 267 -26.01 22.48 106.33
N ILE A 268 -24.85 22.29 106.94
CA ILE A 268 -23.65 21.71 106.35
C ILE A 268 -23.88 20.23 106.04
N ASP A 269 -24.50 19.46 106.93
CA ASP A 269 -24.82 18.05 106.70
C ASP A 269 -25.85 17.89 105.58
N ALA A 270 -26.89 18.73 105.49
CA ALA A 270 -27.82 18.74 104.37
C ALA A 270 -27.12 19.04 103.03
N ALA A 271 -26.16 19.99 103.02
CA ALA A 271 -25.38 20.31 101.82
C ALA A 271 -24.39 19.17 101.43
N TYR A 272 -23.85 18.42 102.40
CA TYR A 272 -23.05 17.29 102.16
C TYR A 272 -23.83 16.16 101.51
N ILE A 273 -25.02 15.82 102.02
CA ILE A 273 -25.93 14.81 101.46
C ILE A 273 -26.28 15.14 99.99
N GLU A 274 -26.65 16.41 99.72
CA GLU A 274 -26.98 16.90 98.38
C GLU A 274 -25.80 16.80 97.42
N LEU A 275 -24.59 17.16 97.90
CA LEU A 275 -23.36 17.00 97.08
C LEU A 275 -23.01 15.54 96.83
N ASP A 276 -23.26 14.62 97.80
CA ASP A 276 -23.06 13.17 97.60
C ASP A 276 -23.97 12.59 96.49
N ASP A 277 -25.21 13.00 96.52
CA ASP A 277 -26.18 12.61 95.45
C ASP A 277 -25.78 13.20 94.09
N LEU A 278 -25.37 14.47 94.02
CA LEU A 278 -24.88 15.10 92.79
C LEU A 278 -23.61 14.42 92.28
N SER A 279 -22.69 14.04 93.17
CA SER A 279 -21.46 13.36 92.81
C SER A 279 -21.70 12.01 92.16
N ARG A 280 -22.68 11.23 92.68
CA ARG A 280 -23.10 9.97 92.09
C ARG A 280 -23.75 10.18 90.70
N GLU A 281 -24.66 11.16 90.63
CA GLU A 281 -25.34 11.45 89.34
C GLU A 281 -24.31 11.88 88.25
N VAL A 282 -23.34 12.75 88.57
CA VAL A 282 -22.29 13.18 87.63
C VAL A 282 -21.40 11.97 87.23
N TYR A 283 -21.08 11.08 88.18
CA TYR A 283 -20.31 9.89 87.87
C TYR A 283 -21.09 8.94 86.94
N ASP A 284 -22.36 8.69 87.25
CA ASP A 284 -23.23 7.83 86.41
C ASP A 284 -23.41 8.41 85.02
N LEU A 285 -23.56 9.74 84.91
CA LEU A 285 -23.63 10.39 83.61
C LEU A 285 -22.31 10.26 82.82
N ALA A 286 -21.15 10.37 83.50
CA ALA A 286 -19.83 10.21 82.83
C ALA A 286 -19.61 8.80 82.29
N GLU A 287 -20.06 7.74 83.05
CA GLU A 287 -19.96 6.34 82.62
C GLU A 287 -20.90 5.99 81.47
N ASN A 288 -22.06 6.64 81.40
CA ASN A 288 -23.08 6.33 80.40
C ASN A 288 -22.92 7.09 79.06
N VAL A 289 -21.89 7.94 78.89
CA VAL A 289 -21.61 8.56 77.59
C VAL A 289 -20.94 7.51 76.66
N GLU A 290 -21.75 7.00 75.72
CA GLU A 290 -21.21 6.10 74.69
C GLU A 290 -20.28 6.84 73.72
N PHE A 291 -18.97 6.61 73.83
CA PHE A 291 -17.95 7.11 72.95
C PHE A 291 -16.94 5.98 72.54
N ASP A 292 -16.83 5.71 71.21
CA ASP A 292 -15.85 4.76 70.67
C ASP A 292 -14.71 5.51 69.98
N PRO A 293 -13.55 5.64 70.62
CA PRO A 293 -12.39 6.39 70.07
C PRO A 293 -11.86 5.79 68.75
N LYS A 294 -12.01 4.47 68.57
CA LYS A 294 -11.56 3.80 67.32
C LYS A 294 -12.45 4.11 66.16
N LYS A 295 -13.79 4.10 66.37
CA LYS A 295 -14.73 4.43 65.33
C LYS A 295 -14.62 5.93 64.97
N PHE A 296 -14.48 6.80 65.95
CA PHE A 296 -14.28 8.23 65.75
C PHE A 296 -13.01 8.52 64.89
N ALA A 297 -11.87 7.98 65.27
CA ALA A 297 -10.62 8.15 64.52
C ALA A 297 -10.69 7.61 63.09
N ARG A 298 -11.45 6.52 62.87
CA ARG A 298 -11.71 5.99 61.50
C ARG A 298 -12.59 6.91 60.66
N ALA A 299 -13.65 7.43 61.26
CA ALA A 299 -14.55 8.35 60.56
C ALA A 299 -13.80 9.66 60.22
N GLN A 300 -13.04 10.19 61.15
CA GLN A 300 -12.22 11.39 60.94
C GLN A 300 -11.22 11.21 59.79
N LYS A 301 -10.52 10.04 59.73
CA LYS A 301 -9.57 9.73 58.66
C LYS A 301 -10.29 9.58 57.29
N LYS A 302 -11.45 8.92 57.26
CA LYS A 302 -12.23 8.78 56.02
C LYS A 302 -12.72 10.15 55.55
N LEU A 303 -13.24 10.98 56.43
CA LEU A 303 -13.73 12.30 56.10
C LEU A 303 -12.62 13.23 55.60
N GLN A 304 -11.47 13.24 56.27
CA GLN A 304 -10.31 13.98 55.80
C GLN A 304 -9.88 13.58 54.40
N LYS A 305 -9.80 12.27 54.12
CA LYS A 305 -9.43 11.75 52.81
C LYS A 305 -10.45 12.11 51.74
N LEU A 306 -11.74 12.12 52.09
CA LEU A 306 -12.81 12.52 51.19
C LEU A 306 -12.67 14.01 50.79
N TYR A 307 -12.42 14.90 51.75
CA TYR A 307 -12.19 16.31 51.48
C TYR A 307 -10.92 16.55 50.64
N ASP A 308 -9.86 15.81 50.89
CA ASP A 308 -8.65 15.90 50.10
C ASP A 308 -8.88 15.49 48.63
N LEU A 309 -9.68 14.44 48.38
CA LEU A 309 -10.09 14.02 47.04
C LEU A 309 -10.99 15.07 46.37
N GLN A 310 -11.98 15.60 47.08
CA GLN A 310 -12.86 16.68 46.58
C GLN A 310 -12.06 17.92 46.19
N LYS A 311 -11.12 18.33 47.02
CA LYS A 311 -10.23 19.46 46.75
C LYS A 311 -9.32 19.20 45.55
N LYS A 312 -8.77 18.01 45.45
CA LYS A 312 -7.88 17.58 44.33
C LYS A 312 -8.64 17.61 43.02
N HIS A 313 -9.86 17.09 43.01
CA HIS A 313 -10.71 17.02 41.83
C HIS A 313 -11.57 18.27 41.58
N LYS A 314 -11.51 19.26 42.49
CA LYS A 314 -12.28 20.53 42.43
C LYS A 314 -13.79 20.27 42.35
N VAL A 315 -14.28 19.34 43.10
CA VAL A 315 -15.70 18.99 43.24
C VAL A 315 -16.16 19.15 44.66
N SER A 316 -17.47 19.23 44.89
CA SER A 316 -18.05 19.51 46.21
C SER A 316 -18.85 18.35 46.79
N THR A 317 -19.17 17.31 45.99
CA THR A 317 -20.02 16.20 46.40
C THR A 317 -19.36 14.84 46.10
N VAL A 318 -19.82 13.82 46.83
CA VAL A 318 -19.39 12.43 46.60
C VAL A 318 -19.91 11.93 45.27
N SER A 319 -21.12 12.31 44.88
CA SER A 319 -21.71 11.92 43.57
C SER A 319 -20.83 12.42 42.40
N GLU A 320 -20.25 13.63 42.48
CA GLU A 320 -19.30 14.10 41.46
C GLU A 320 -18.01 13.28 41.45
N LEU A 321 -17.49 12.81 42.59
CA LEU A 321 -16.33 11.94 42.67
C LEU A 321 -16.64 10.56 42.05
N ILE A 322 -17.84 10.02 42.24
CA ILE A 322 -18.29 8.76 41.63
C ILE A 322 -18.31 8.88 40.11
N LEU A 323 -18.86 9.97 39.55
CA LEU A 323 -18.87 10.22 38.10
C LEU A 323 -17.44 10.33 37.52
N ILE A 324 -16.52 10.97 38.26
CA ILE A 324 -15.11 11.04 37.84
C ILE A 324 -14.47 9.66 37.86
N LYS A 325 -14.77 8.85 38.89
CA LYS A 325 -14.28 7.47 38.98
C LYS A 325 -14.76 6.62 37.82
N GLU A 326 -16.05 6.67 37.50
CA GLU A 326 -16.64 5.94 36.37
C GLU A 326 -16.03 6.35 35.01
N ALA A 327 -15.86 7.66 34.80
CA ALA A 327 -15.22 8.16 33.57
C ALA A 327 -13.75 7.72 33.43
N LEU A 328 -13.02 7.60 34.56
CA LEU A 328 -11.65 7.10 34.59
C LEU A 328 -11.59 5.59 34.36
N GLU A 329 -12.52 4.84 34.94
CA GLU A 329 -12.65 3.39 34.72
C GLU A 329 -12.90 3.07 33.25
N GLU A 330 -13.78 3.82 32.58
CA GLU A 330 -14.01 3.68 31.14
C GLU A 330 -12.75 3.96 30.32
N LYS A 331 -12.02 5.05 30.61
CA LYS A 331 -10.78 5.40 29.90
C LYS A 331 -9.68 4.36 30.10
N VAL A 332 -9.50 3.84 31.31
CA VAL A 332 -8.50 2.80 31.61
C VAL A 332 -8.85 1.50 30.88
N SER A 333 -10.13 1.08 30.91
CA SER A 333 -10.60 -0.12 30.22
C SER A 333 -10.44 -0.04 28.70
N GLN A 334 -10.63 1.14 28.09
CA GLN A 334 -10.39 1.33 26.66
C GLN A 334 -8.94 1.03 26.27
N MET A 335 -7.96 1.36 27.11
CA MET A 335 -6.54 1.07 26.85
C MET A 335 -6.19 -0.42 27.00
N GLU A 336 -6.76 -1.12 27.95
CA GLU A 336 -6.61 -2.58 28.08
C GLU A 336 -7.13 -3.32 26.84
N ASN A 337 -8.25 -2.84 26.26
CA ASN A 337 -8.77 -3.37 25.02
C ASN A 337 -7.81 -3.18 23.84
N ILE A 338 -7.11 -2.03 23.78
CA ILE A 338 -6.11 -1.74 22.72
C ILE A 338 -4.91 -2.70 22.78
N GLU A 339 -4.45 -3.08 23.97
CA GLU A 339 -3.40 -4.08 24.11
C GLU A 339 -3.83 -5.43 23.56
N GLY A 340 -5.06 -5.85 23.83
CA GLY A 340 -5.66 -7.05 23.23
C GLY A 340 -5.77 -6.95 21.70
N ASP A 341 -6.19 -5.80 21.17
CA ASP A 341 -6.28 -5.57 19.73
C ASP A 341 -4.90 -5.60 19.05
N ILE A 342 -3.86 -5.07 19.71
CA ILE A 342 -2.47 -5.14 19.23
C ILE A 342 -1.98 -6.58 19.16
N GLU A 343 -2.26 -7.41 20.19
CA GLU A 343 -1.89 -8.83 20.16
C GLU A 343 -2.57 -9.59 19.03
N ILE A 344 -3.85 -9.32 18.79
CA ILE A 344 -4.61 -9.91 17.67
C ILE A 344 -4.00 -9.46 16.35
N ALA A 345 -3.80 -8.16 16.17
CA ALA A 345 -3.20 -7.61 14.95
C ALA A 345 -1.78 -8.15 14.69
N GLN A 346 -0.95 -8.35 15.72
CA GLN A 346 0.37 -8.98 15.60
C GLN A 346 0.27 -10.42 15.07
N LYS A 347 -0.68 -11.21 15.56
CA LYS A 347 -0.90 -12.60 15.09
C LYS A 347 -1.36 -12.62 13.63
N GLU A 348 -2.23 -11.69 13.22
CA GLU A 348 -2.67 -11.60 11.82
C GLU A 348 -1.53 -11.14 10.89
N VAL A 349 -0.69 -10.20 11.30
CA VAL A 349 0.52 -9.81 10.56
C VAL A 349 1.46 -10.98 10.39
N GLU A 350 1.74 -11.74 11.45
CA GLU A 350 2.61 -12.92 11.40
C GLU A 350 2.07 -14.00 10.46
N LYS A 351 0.79 -14.30 10.53
CA LYS A 351 0.11 -15.25 9.64
C LYS A 351 0.14 -14.80 8.17
N ALA A 352 -0.13 -13.51 7.93
CA ALA A 352 -0.05 -12.93 6.59
C ALA A 352 1.39 -12.98 6.04
N PHE A 353 2.39 -12.70 6.88
CA PHE A 353 3.80 -12.79 6.52
C PHE A 353 4.24 -14.22 6.20
N GLN A 354 3.83 -15.22 6.95
CA GLN A 354 4.13 -16.64 6.68
C GLN A 354 3.55 -17.07 5.33
N THR A 355 2.32 -16.66 5.02
CA THR A 355 1.68 -16.92 3.73
C THR A 355 2.47 -16.27 2.59
N LEU A 356 2.78 -14.98 2.73
CA LEU A 356 3.55 -14.21 1.76
C LEU A 356 4.94 -14.81 1.53
N SER A 357 5.67 -15.15 2.59
CA SER A 357 7.00 -15.75 2.53
C SER A 357 6.97 -17.12 1.83
N THR A 358 5.95 -17.93 2.09
CA THR A 358 5.77 -19.23 1.43
C THR A 358 5.55 -19.06 -0.08
N LEU A 359 4.73 -18.10 -0.49
CA LEU A 359 4.47 -17.79 -1.90
C LEU A 359 5.71 -17.22 -2.58
N ALA A 360 6.45 -16.34 -1.90
CA ALA A 360 7.72 -15.80 -2.39
C ALA A 360 8.75 -16.91 -2.65
N GLN A 361 8.89 -17.87 -1.73
CA GLN A 361 9.79 -19.01 -1.91
C GLN A 361 9.36 -19.93 -3.07
N LYS A 362 8.06 -20.13 -3.27
CA LYS A 362 7.56 -20.87 -4.44
C LYS A 362 7.90 -20.13 -5.73
N LEU A 363 7.66 -18.82 -5.77
CA LEU A 363 7.95 -17.98 -6.92
C LEU A 363 9.43 -18.00 -7.27
N HIS A 364 10.31 -17.84 -6.28
CA HIS A 364 11.76 -17.97 -6.44
C HIS A 364 12.17 -19.31 -7.08
N LYS A 365 11.68 -20.42 -6.53
CA LYS A 365 12.03 -21.78 -7.03
C LYS A 365 11.57 -22.02 -8.47
N VAL A 366 10.41 -21.50 -8.85
CA VAL A 366 9.89 -21.65 -10.22
C VAL A 366 10.74 -20.83 -11.19
N ARG A 367 11.11 -19.61 -10.83
CA ARG A 367 12.01 -18.74 -11.61
C ARG A 367 13.40 -19.34 -11.76
N GLU A 368 13.99 -19.83 -10.66
CA GLU A 368 15.32 -20.44 -10.65
C GLU A 368 15.42 -21.62 -11.63
N LYS A 369 14.37 -22.45 -11.70
CA LYS A 369 14.32 -23.60 -12.62
C LYS A 369 14.35 -23.22 -14.10
N VAL A 370 13.83 -22.06 -14.46
CA VAL A 370 13.70 -21.62 -15.86
C VAL A 370 15.00 -20.95 -16.35
N ILE A 371 15.77 -20.34 -15.47
CA ILE A 371 16.99 -19.60 -15.83
C ILE A 371 17.98 -20.42 -16.68
N PRO A 372 18.33 -21.66 -16.35
CA PRO A 372 19.26 -22.44 -17.18
C PRO A 372 18.73 -22.69 -18.59
N THR A 373 17.43 -22.95 -18.72
CA THR A 373 16.77 -23.19 -20.03
C THR A 373 16.76 -21.91 -20.85
N LEU A 374 16.40 -20.76 -20.24
CA LEU A 374 16.45 -19.45 -20.88
C LEU A 374 17.87 -19.13 -21.36
N THR A 375 18.87 -19.26 -20.48
CA THR A 375 20.27 -18.99 -20.80
C THR A 375 20.75 -19.80 -22.00
N LYS A 376 20.44 -21.10 -22.01
CA LYS A 376 20.78 -21.99 -23.12
C LYS A 376 20.07 -21.58 -24.41
N SER A 377 18.77 -21.35 -24.37
CA SER A 377 17.97 -20.95 -25.55
C SER A 377 18.46 -19.64 -26.16
N LEU A 378 18.82 -18.64 -25.32
CA LEU A 378 19.39 -17.40 -25.77
C LEU A 378 20.74 -17.62 -26.47
N GLN A 379 21.66 -18.38 -25.87
CA GLN A 379 22.98 -18.63 -26.43
C GLN A 379 22.89 -19.43 -27.74
N ASP A 380 22.05 -20.46 -27.81
CA ASP A 380 21.90 -21.29 -29.01
C ASP A 380 21.31 -20.47 -30.17
N SER A 381 20.27 -19.67 -29.95
CA SER A 381 19.67 -18.82 -31.00
C SER A 381 20.64 -17.70 -31.47
N LEU A 382 21.44 -17.14 -30.57
CA LEU A 382 22.39 -16.08 -30.92
C LEU A 382 23.59 -16.60 -31.71
N LYS A 383 23.96 -17.88 -31.61
CA LYS A 383 24.98 -18.50 -32.48
C LYS A 383 24.58 -18.37 -33.95
N ASP A 384 23.32 -18.67 -34.27
CA ASP A 384 22.79 -18.60 -35.64
C ASP A 384 22.69 -17.12 -36.12
N LEU A 385 22.63 -16.17 -35.20
CA LEU A 385 22.60 -14.75 -35.48
C LEU A 385 23.99 -14.09 -35.47
N GLY A 386 25.06 -14.84 -35.67
CA GLY A 386 26.43 -14.36 -35.78
C GLY A 386 27.05 -13.93 -34.44
N MET A 387 26.56 -14.47 -33.33
CA MET A 387 27.10 -14.22 -31.98
C MET A 387 27.49 -15.56 -31.28
N PRO A 388 28.43 -16.35 -31.87
CA PRO A 388 28.71 -17.69 -31.37
C PRO A 388 29.35 -17.74 -29.97
N ASN A 389 29.91 -16.62 -29.52
CA ASN A 389 30.58 -16.48 -28.24
C ASN A 389 29.75 -15.73 -27.19
N ALA A 390 28.50 -15.37 -27.50
CA ALA A 390 27.62 -14.68 -26.60
C ALA A 390 27.34 -15.51 -25.32
N GLN A 391 27.51 -14.92 -24.18
CA GLN A 391 27.29 -15.57 -22.88
C GLN A 391 26.38 -14.72 -22.00
N PHE A 392 25.48 -15.36 -21.29
CA PHE A 392 24.63 -14.73 -20.28
C PHE A 392 24.92 -15.32 -18.91
N GLN A 393 24.94 -14.44 -17.91
CA GLN A 393 24.97 -14.80 -16.50
C GLN A 393 23.73 -14.22 -15.85
N ILE A 394 22.74 -15.08 -15.61
CA ILE A 394 21.48 -14.71 -14.98
C ILE A 394 21.47 -15.31 -13.58
N SER A 395 21.40 -14.45 -12.56
CA SER A 395 21.34 -14.88 -11.15
C SER A 395 20.17 -14.25 -10.46
N LEU A 396 19.53 -15.02 -9.59
CA LEU A 396 18.39 -14.65 -8.81
C LEU A 396 18.71 -14.87 -7.33
N THR A 397 18.63 -13.82 -6.51
CA THR A 397 18.95 -13.88 -5.09
C THR A 397 17.77 -13.36 -4.26
N PRO A 398 17.28 -14.13 -3.28
CA PRO A 398 16.22 -13.64 -2.41
C PRO A 398 16.71 -12.49 -1.52
N THR A 399 15.86 -11.51 -1.29
CA THR A 399 16.09 -10.35 -0.42
C THR A 399 15.08 -10.32 0.71
N GLU A 400 15.32 -9.45 1.69
CA GLU A 400 14.37 -9.21 2.79
C GLU A 400 13.21 -8.29 2.41
N HIS A 401 13.24 -7.70 1.20
CA HIS A 401 12.25 -6.72 0.74
C HIS A 401 11.21 -7.37 -0.16
N TYR A 402 9.96 -7.40 0.30
CA TYR A 402 8.83 -7.93 -0.45
C TYR A 402 8.19 -6.84 -1.31
N GLN A 403 8.28 -7.00 -2.63
CA GLN A 403 7.77 -6.07 -3.64
C GLN A 403 6.69 -6.73 -4.50
N ALA A 404 6.03 -5.97 -5.38
CA ALA A 404 4.97 -6.48 -6.24
C ALA A 404 5.40 -7.66 -7.16
N LYS A 405 6.70 -7.76 -7.45
CA LYS A 405 7.30 -8.81 -8.29
C LYS A 405 7.88 -9.99 -7.52
N GLY A 406 7.77 -10.01 -6.21
CA GLY A 406 8.44 -10.98 -5.35
C GLY A 406 9.44 -10.32 -4.41
N ASN A 407 10.26 -11.15 -3.78
CA ASN A 407 11.37 -10.70 -2.94
C ASN A 407 12.74 -11.04 -3.55
N ASP A 408 12.80 -11.28 -4.86
CA ASP A 408 14.04 -11.59 -5.56
C ASP A 408 14.73 -10.32 -6.07
N SER A 409 16.05 -10.32 -6.06
CA SER A 409 16.91 -9.42 -6.84
C SER A 409 17.43 -10.19 -8.04
N LEU A 410 17.21 -9.62 -9.23
CA LEU A 410 17.59 -10.22 -10.50
C LEU A 410 18.82 -9.53 -11.07
N SER A 411 19.85 -10.30 -11.39
CA SER A 411 21.02 -9.82 -12.12
C SER A 411 21.07 -10.50 -13.49
N PHE A 412 21.02 -9.70 -14.55
CA PHE A 412 21.02 -10.17 -15.94
C PHE A 412 22.25 -9.56 -16.66
N LEU A 413 23.34 -10.33 -16.69
CA LEU A 413 24.62 -9.88 -17.25
C LEU A 413 24.91 -10.57 -18.56
N PHE A 414 25.65 -9.88 -19.42
CA PHE A 414 26.00 -10.32 -20.78
C PHE A 414 27.47 -10.12 -21.07
N SER A 415 28.06 -11.01 -21.85
CA SER A 415 29.36 -10.87 -22.49
C SER A 415 29.27 -11.29 -23.96
N ALA A 416 29.71 -10.44 -24.89
CA ALA A 416 29.69 -10.72 -26.32
C ALA A 416 30.78 -11.70 -26.76
N ASN A 417 31.90 -11.80 -26.02
CA ASN A 417 33.08 -12.54 -26.39
C ASN A 417 33.47 -13.55 -25.30
N LYS A 418 34.02 -14.69 -25.74
CA LYS A 418 34.51 -15.71 -24.83
C LYS A 418 35.65 -15.19 -23.96
N GLY A 419 35.49 -15.27 -22.63
CA GLY A 419 36.46 -14.72 -21.65
C GLY A 419 36.40 -13.21 -21.46
N GLY A 420 35.41 -12.53 -22.04
CA GLY A 420 35.14 -11.12 -21.81
C GLY A 420 34.49 -10.85 -20.43
N ASN A 421 34.54 -9.60 -19.99
CA ASN A 421 33.90 -9.20 -18.75
C ASN A 421 32.37 -9.18 -18.92
N PHE A 422 31.67 -9.74 -17.93
CA PHE A 422 30.23 -9.65 -17.85
C PHE A 422 29.81 -8.22 -17.41
N GLY A 423 28.83 -7.68 -18.07
CA GLY A 423 28.29 -6.37 -17.76
C GLY A 423 26.80 -6.26 -18.08
N VAL A 424 26.17 -5.18 -17.67
CA VAL A 424 24.78 -4.89 -18.00
C VAL A 424 24.63 -4.74 -19.51
N LEU A 425 23.62 -5.37 -20.11
CA LEU A 425 23.38 -5.42 -21.56
C LEU A 425 23.60 -4.08 -22.27
N LYS A 426 23.00 -2.98 -21.76
CA LYS A 426 23.10 -1.65 -22.35
C LYS A 426 24.52 -1.10 -22.48
N LYS A 427 25.44 -1.53 -21.61
CA LYS A 427 26.83 -1.03 -21.58
C LYS A 427 27.79 -1.93 -22.33
N THR A 428 27.42 -3.18 -22.55
CA THR A 428 28.33 -4.23 -23.04
C THR A 428 28.04 -4.61 -24.49
N ALA A 429 26.78 -4.52 -24.92
CA ALA A 429 26.37 -4.86 -26.29
C ALA A 429 26.26 -3.64 -27.19
N SER A 430 26.65 -3.79 -28.45
CA SER A 430 26.40 -2.80 -29.51
C SER A 430 24.92 -2.75 -29.91
N GLY A 431 24.47 -1.68 -30.58
CA GLY A 431 23.07 -1.55 -31.01
C GLY A 431 22.59 -2.74 -31.84
N GLY A 432 23.36 -3.22 -32.79
CA GLY A 432 23.02 -4.38 -33.60
C GLY A 432 23.01 -5.69 -32.80
N GLU A 433 23.86 -5.86 -31.78
CA GLU A 433 23.81 -6.99 -30.87
C GLU A 433 22.55 -6.95 -29.99
N LEU A 434 22.20 -5.78 -29.47
CA LEU A 434 20.96 -5.61 -28.69
C LEU A 434 19.72 -5.94 -29.52
N SER A 435 19.67 -5.55 -30.80
CA SER A 435 18.57 -5.89 -31.71
C SER A 435 18.45 -7.40 -31.92
N ARG A 436 19.56 -8.11 -32.10
CA ARG A 436 19.57 -9.59 -32.22
C ARG A 436 19.16 -10.29 -30.93
N ILE A 437 19.64 -9.81 -29.78
CA ILE A 437 19.24 -10.31 -28.47
C ILE A 437 17.72 -10.12 -28.27
N MET A 438 17.19 -8.93 -28.61
CA MET A 438 15.76 -8.66 -28.49
C MET A 438 14.94 -9.54 -29.42
N LEU A 439 15.35 -9.71 -30.70
CA LEU A 439 14.67 -10.62 -31.63
C LEU A 439 14.61 -12.04 -31.05
N THR A 440 15.73 -12.51 -30.48
CA THR A 440 15.82 -13.83 -29.85
C THR A 440 14.86 -13.94 -28.66
N ILE A 441 14.83 -12.94 -27.78
CA ILE A 441 13.92 -12.92 -26.63
C ILE A 441 12.47 -12.91 -27.09
N LYS A 442 12.13 -12.08 -28.07
CA LYS A 442 10.76 -12.03 -28.63
C LYS A 442 10.38 -13.34 -29.29
N HIS A 443 11.31 -14.03 -29.96
CA HIS A 443 11.09 -15.36 -30.53
C HIS A 443 10.80 -16.40 -29.43
N ILE A 444 11.58 -16.40 -28.34
CA ILE A 444 11.38 -17.29 -27.20
C ILE A 444 10.01 -17.01 -26.55
N LEU A 445 9.71 -15.75 -26.25
CA LEU A 445 8.41 -15.34 -25.69
C LEU A 445 7.25 -15.68 -26.62
N ALA A 446 7.49 -15.64 -27.93
CA ALA A 446 6.48 -15.96 -28.93
C ALA A 446 5.91 -17.37 -28.77
N THR A 447 6.63 -18.30 -28.18
CA THR A 447 6.17 -19.68 -27.94
C THR A 447 5.30 -19.81 -26.68
N LYS A 448 5.31 -18.79 -25.78
CA LYS A 448 4.69 -18.85 -24.46
C LYS A 448 3.57 -17.86 -24.23
N ILE A 449 3.66 -16.69 -24.87
CA ILE A 449 2.68 -15.62 -24.68
C ILE A 449 1.89 -15.41 -25.98
N ALA A 450 0.59 -15.26 -25.86
CA ALA A 450 -0.27 -14.89 -26.99
C ALA A 450 -0.16 -13.38 -27.29
N LEU A 451 1.01 -12.90 -27.75
CA LEU A 451 1.12 -11.55 -28.31
C LEU A 451 0.57 -11.55 -29.72
N PRO A 452 -0.41 -10.71 -30.01
CA PRO A 452 -1.17 -10.84 -31.27
C PRO A 452 -0.45 -10.34 -32.50
N THR A 453 0.20 -9.18 -32.38
CA THR A 453 0.91 -8.51 -33.48
C THR A 453 2.25 -8.00 -32.99
N ILE A 454 3.31 -8.29 -33.72
CA ILE A 454 4.66 -7.76 -33.45
C ILE A 454 5.11 -6.97 -34.66
N ILE A 455 5.67 -5.78 -34.40
CA ILE A 455 6.26 -4.90 -35.42
C ILE A 455 7.74 -4.71 -35.11
N PHE A 456 8.61 -5.09 -36.04
CA PHE A 456 10.04 -4.85 -35.97
C PHE A 456 10.43 -3.66 -36.87
N ASP A 457 11.01 -2.63 -36.28
CA ASP A 457 11.45 -1.44 -36.99
C ASP A 457 12.98 -1.40 -37.06
N GLU A 458 13.52 -1.54 -38.29
CA GLU A 458 14.94 -1.44 -38.61
C GLU A 458 15.88 -2.24 -37.68
N ILE A 459 15.43 -3.40 -37.21
CA ILE A 459 16.23 -4.27 -36.32
C ILE A 459 17.41 -4.94 -37.04
N ASP A 460 17.43 -4.88 -38.35
CA ASP A 460 18.46 -5.41 -39.25
C ASP A 460 19.58 -4.41 -39.54
N THR A 461 19.63 -3.26 -38.86
CA THR A 461 20.69 -2.27 -39.01
C THR A 461 22.04 -2.82 -38.57
N GLY A 462 23.06 -2.73 -39.44
CA GLY A 462 24.44 -3.14 -39.16
C GLY A 462 24.68 -4.67 -39.23
N VAL A 463 23.75 -5.44 -39.85
CA VAL A 463 23.95 -6.88 -40.10
C VAL A 463 24.28 -7.15 -41.58
N SER A 464 24.98 -8.26 -41.85
CA SER A 464 25.36 -8.68 -43.18
C SER A 464 24.46 -9.83 -43.70
N GLY A 465 24.55 -10.15 -45.00
CA GLY A 465 23.65 -11.02 -45.75
C GLY A 465 23.20 -12.31 -45.10
N GLU A 466 24.10 -13.12 -44.53
CA GLU A 466 23.74 -14.39 -43.92
C GLU A 466 22.96 -14.21 -42.61
N ILE A 467 23.38 -13.26 -41.78
CA ILE A 467 22.71 -12.94 -40.52
C ILE A 467 21.31 -12.38 -40.80
N ALA A 468 21.18 -11.48 -41.79
CA ALA A 468 19.89 -10.92 -42.20
C ALA A 468 18.94 -12.02 -42.70
N HIS A 469 19.45 -13.00 -43.45
CA HIS A 469 18.68 -14.16 -43.89
C HIS A 469 18.12 -14.95 -42.70
N LYS A 470 18.97 -15.24 -41.69
CA LYS A 470 18.56 -15.93 -40.44
C LYS A 470 17.54 -15.13 -39.63
N MET A 471 17.72 -13.83 -39.51
CA MET A 471 16.73 -12.94 -38.86
C MET A 471 15.37 -13.04 -39.57
N GLY A 472 15.36 -12.98 -40.91
CA GLY A 472 14.14 -13.17 -41.71
C GLY A 472 13.47 -14.53 -41.48
N GLU A 473 14.25 -15.61 -41.34
CA GLU A 473 13.74 -16.94 -41.02
C GLU A 473 13.07 -16.98 -39.63
N ILE A 474 13.68 -16.38 -38.62
CA ILE A 474 13.11 -16.29 -37.27
C ILE A 474 11.79 -15.54 -37.30
N MET A 475 11.72 -14.38 -37.95
CA MET A 475 10.48 -13.60 -38.09
C MET A 475 9.40 -14.39 -38.83
N LYS A 476 9.79 -15.13 -39.88
CA LYS A 476 8.90 -16.00 -40.62
C LYS A 476 8.36 -17.16 -39.76
N GLN A 477 9.19 -17.77 -38.93
CA GLN A 477 8.74 -18.77 -37.97
C GLN A 477 7.75 -18.18 -36.95
N MET A 478 8.04 -17.00 -36.40
CA MET A 478 7.13 -16.32 -35.50
C MET A 478 5.78 -16.04 -36.17
N SER A 479 5.76 -15.76 -37.47
CA SER A 479 4.54 -15.43 -38.19
C SER A 479 3.57 -16.61 -38.38
N GLN A 480 3.99 -17.83 -38.09
CA GLN A 480 3.10 -19.00 -38.13
C GLN A 480 2.02 -18.97 -37.04
N SER A 481 2.37 -18.39 -35.88
CA SER A 481 1.46 -18.32 -34.72
C SER A 481 0.87 -16.94 -34.48
N ARG A 482 1.39 -15.89 -35.13
CA ARG A 482 0.99 -14.49 -34.90
C ARG A 482 1.18 -13.64 -36.15
N GLN A 483 0.73 -12.39 -36.12
CA GLN A 483 0.97 -11.42 -37.17
C GLN A 483 2.31 -10.72 -36.92
N VAL A 484 3.19 -10.74 -37.91
CA VAL A 484 4.54 -10.12 -37.82
C VAL A 484 4.68 -9.10 -38.94
N PHE A 485 5.11 -7.90 -38.57
CA PHE A 485 5.54 -6.86 -39.51
C PHE A 485 7.04 -6.64 -39.35
N ALA A 486 7.75 -6.43 -40.42
CA ALA A 486 9.11 -5.91 -40.37
C ALA A 486 9.30 -4.76 -41.38
N ILE A 487 9.80 -3.66 -40.87
CA ILE A 487 10.29 -2.54 -41.66
C ILE A 487 11.77 -2.79 -41.88
N SER A 488 12.17 -3.05 -43.13
CA SER A 488 13.52 -3.47 -43.46
C SER A 488 14.01 -2.81 -44.75
N HIS A 489 15.28 -2.60 -44.83
CA HIS A 489 15.99 -2.17 -46.03
C HIS A 489 16.85 -3.29 -46.65
N LEU A 490 16.84 -4.49 -46.03
CA LEU A 490 17.65 -5.62 -46.47
C LEU A 490 16.84 -6.58 -47.34
N PRO A 491 17.29 -6.90 -48.58
CA PRO A 491 16.57 -7.81 -49.49
C PRO A 491 16.43 -9.23 -48.93
N GLN A 492 17.39 -9.67 -48.10
CA GLN A 492 17.37 -10.98 -47.45
C GLN A 492 16.19 -11.15 -46.48
N VAL A 493 15.84 -10.07 -45.74
CA VAL A 493 14.67 -10.03 -44.87
C VAL A 493 13.40 -9.85 -45.67
N ALA A 494 13.42 -8.93 -46.66
CA ALA A 494 12.27 -8.61 -47.51
C ALA A 494 11.77 -9.80 -48.30
N SER A 495 12.66 -10.70 -48.73
CA SER A 495 12.29 -11.89 -49.47
C SER A 495 11.47 -12.91 -48.68
N LYS A 496 11.47 -12.86 -47.33
CA LYS A 496 10.81 -13.86 -46.45
C LYS A 496 9.35 -13.52 -46.15
N GLY A 497 8.89 -12.29 -46.42
CA GLY A 497 7.50 -11.89 -46.18
C GLY A 497 6.50 -12.68 -47.02
N ASP A 498 5.30 -12.87 -46.52
CA ASP A 498 4.16 -13.35 -47.27
C ASP A 498 3.53 -12.22 -48.09
N VAL A 499 3.44 -11.06 -47.51
CA VAL A 499 2.96 -9.82 -48.10
C VAL A 499 4.08 -8.80 -48.11
N HIS A 500 4.16 -8.03 -49.22
CA HIS A 500 5.17 -7.00 -49.34
C HIS A 500 4.49 -5.67 -49.68
N ILE A 501 4.60 -4.69 -48.77
CA ILE A 501 4.06 -3.34 -48.93
C ILE A 501 5.23 -2.40 -49.21
N LYS A 502 5.16 -1.65 -50.32
CA LYS A 502 6.12 -0.60 -50.63
C LYS A 502 5.55 0.76 -50.24
N ILE A 503 6.36 1.53 -49.50
CA ILE A 503 6.04 2.93 -49.17
C ILE A 503 6.90 3.84 -50.06
N TYR A 504 6.28 4.76 -50.77
CA TYR A 504 6.97 5.67 -51.65
C TYR A 504 6.32 7.07 -51.62
N LYS A 505 7.06 8.06 -52.07
CA LYS A 505 6.58 9.42 -52.18
C LYS A 505 6.18 9.73 -53.63
N THR A 506 5.07 10.44 -53.79
CA THR A 506 4.64 11.00 -55.07
C THR A 506 4.28 12.47 -54.90
N ASP A 507 4.53 13.26 -55.93
CA ASP A 507 4.07 14.65 -55.94
C ASP A 507 2.71 14.73 -56.63
N ILE A 508 1.70 15.05 -55.83
CA ILE A 508 0.32 15.23 -56.32
C ILE A 508 -0.07 16.69 -56.14
N ALA A 509 -0.43 17.38 -57.22
CA ALA A 509 -0.81 18.79 -57.21
C ALA A 509 0.21 19.73 -56.55
N GLY A 510 1.53 19.45 -56.73
CA GLY A 510 2.60 20.26 -56.19
C GLY A 510 2.89 20.04 -54.68
N ARG A 511 2.32 19.00 -54.10
CA ARG A 511 2.58 18.59 -52.70
C ARG A 511 3.03 17.14 -52.66
N THR A 512 4.09 16.90 -51.88
CA THR A 512 4.58 15.54 -51.65
C THR A 512 3.63 14.76 -50.74
N THR A 513 3.21 13.58 -51.21
CA THR A 513 2.27 12.68 -50.51
C THR A 513 2.88 11.28 -50.41
N THR A 514 2.77 10.65 -49.25
CA THR A 514 3.18 9.27 -49.03
C THR A 514 2.06 8.31 -49.50
N GLN A 515 2.45 7.31 -50.28
CA GLN A 515 1.57 6.27 -50.83
C GLN A 515 2.04 4.88 -50.33
N PHE A 516 1.07 3.96 -50.23
CA PHE A 516 1.31 2.57 -49.83
C PHE A 516 0.77 1.65 -50.91
N GLN A 517 1.55 0.69 -51.31
CA GLN A 517 1.19 -0.25 -52.36
C GLN A 517 1.57 -1.67 -51.93
N GLU A 518 0.57 -2.56 -51.91
CA GLU A 518 0.86 -3.99 -51.85
C GLU A 518 1.40 -4.44 -53.22
N LEU A 519 2.57 -5.09 -53.21
CA LEU A 519 3.26 -5.48 -54.45
C LEU A 519 2.75 -6.81 -54.96
N SER A 520 2.48 -6.86 -56.29
CA SER A 520 2.29 -8.14 -56.99
C SER A 520 3.58 -8.99 -56.99
N PRO A 521 3.49 -10.29 -57.27
CA PRO A 521 4.69 -11.13 -57.35
C PRO A 521 5.76 -10.58 -58.31
N GLU A 522 5.37 -10.01 -59.45
CA GLU A 522 6.27 -9.40 -60.43
C GLU A 522 6.90 -8.11 -59.88
N GLN A 523 6.09 -7.24 -59.28
CA GLN A 523 6.55 -5.98 -58.67
C GLN A 523 7.50 -6.27 -57.50
N ARG A 524 7.24 -7.34 -56.78
CA ARG A 524 8.11 -7.78 -55.66
C ARG A 524 9.50 -8.20 -56.13
N ILE A 525 9.59 -8.90 -57.29
CA ILE A 525 10.91 -9.23 -57.88
C ILE A 525 11.66 -7.95 -58.22
N GLU A 526 11.02 -6.96 -58.87
CA GLU A 526 11.64 -5.70 -59.21
C GLU A 526 12.10 -4.92 -57.97
N GLU A 527 11.26 -4.88 -56.93
CA GLU A 527 11.61 -4.18 -55.68
C GLU A 527 12.83 -4.80 -55.01
N ILE A 528 12.87 -6.12 -54.89
CA ILE A 528 14.02 -6.85 -54.30
C ILE A 528 15.26 -6.68 -55.18
N ALA A 529 15.10 -6.72 -56.50
CA ALA A 529 16.21 -6.44 -57.45
C ALA A 529 16.75 -5.02 -57.31
N GLN A 530 15.85 -4.02 -57.10
CA GLN A 530 16.23 -2.64 -56.80
C GLN A 530 16.99 -2.53 -55.48
N MET A 531 16.57 -3.26 -54.44
CA MET A 531 17.28 -3.28 -53.14
C MET A 531 18.66 -3.93 -53.25
N LEU A 532 18.89 -4.85 -54.17
CA LEU A 532 20.18 -5.54 -54.44
C LEU A 532 21.12 -4.71 -55.30
N GLY A 533 20.60 -4.08 -56.37
CA GLY A 533 21.43 -3.45 -57.43
C GLY A 533 21.34 -1.91 -57.44
N GLY A 534 20.52 -1.28 -56.61
CA GLY A 534 20.25 0.15 -56.66
C GLY A 534 19.28 0.52 -57.78
N LYS A 535 19.31 1.79 -58.25
CA LYS A 535 18.35 2.32 -59.23
C LYS A 535 18.42 1.63 -60.62
N ASP A 536 19.61 1.19 -61.02
CA ASP A 536 19.81 0.52 -62.30
C ASP A 536 19.71 -1.01 -62.11
N ILE A 537 18.50 -1.55 -62.38
CA ILE A 537 18.21 -2.98 -62.18
C ILE A 537 18.85 -3.78 -63.35
N THR A 538 19.83 -4.58 -63.01
CA THR A 538 20.49 -5.49 -63.95
C THR A 538 19.77 -6.86 -64.01
N ASP A 539 19.97 -7.60 -65.10
CA ASP A 539 19.43 -8.98 -65.19
C ASP A 539 20.02 -9.90 -64.12
N SER A 540 21.26 -9.68 -63.68
CA SER A 540 21.87 -10.37 -62.54
C SER A 540 21.17 -10.09 -61.23
N ALA A 541 20.78 -8.83 -61.01
CA ALA A 541 19.99 -8.46 -59.80
C ALA A 541 18.61 -9.12 -59.79
N ARG A 542 17.92 -9.19 -60.95
CA ARG A 542 16.66 -9.91 -61.09
C ARG A 542 16.80 -11.43 -60.85
N ALA A 543 17.86 -12.02 -61.39
CA ALA A 543 18.14 -13.44 -61.17
C ALA A 543 18.36 -13.73 -59.65
N HIS A 544 19.16 -12.92 -58.99
CA HIS A 544 19.38 -13.04 -57.56
C HIS A 544 18.11 -12.75 -56.73
N ALA A 545 17.28 -11.81 -57.13
CA ALA A 545 15.99 -11.54 -56.50
C ALA A 545 15.05 -12.78 -56.57
N LYS A 546 14.97 -13.45 -57.76
CA LYS A 546 14.21 -14.69 -57.92
C LYS A 546 14.72 -15.83 -57.05
N GLU A 547 16.06 -15.96 -56.93
CA GLU A 547 16.70 -16.96 -56.05
C GLU A 547 16.32 -16.72 -54.58
N LEU A 548 16.39 -15.46 -54.10
CA LEU A 548 15.99 -15.10 -52.72
C LEU A 548 14.51 -15.37 -52.46
N LEU A 549 13.65 -15.14 -53.45
CA LEU A 549 12.21 -15.40 -53.40
C LEU A 549 11.87 -16.88 -53.59
N LYS A 550 12.84 -17.72 -53.99
CA LYS A 550 12.63 -19.14 -54.33
C LYS A 550 11.58 -19.36 -55.44
N ILE A 551 11.60 -18.51 -56.48
CA ILE A 551 10.70 -18.52 -57.62
C ILE A 551 11.52 -18.86 -58.88
#